data_947ef1d184464b9b633c63f40b6b741a
#
_entry.id   947ef1d184464b9b633c63f40b6b741a
#
_cell.length_a   1.000
_cell.length_b   1.000
_cell.length_c   1.000
_cell.angle_alpha   90.00
_cell.angle_beta   90.00
_cell.angle_gamma   90.00
#
_symmetry.space_group_name_H-M   'P 1'
#
loop_
_entity.id
_entity.type
_entity.pdbx_description
1 polymer ?
#
loop_
_entity_poly.entity_id
_entity_poly.type
_entity_poly.pdbx_seq_one_letter_code
_entity_poly.pdbx_strand_id
1 'polypeptide(L)'
;MMAERNLSLLEQALANALDKRRQQSTIRKLTINSPRSVDFSSNDFLSLASSPQLRTRFLQELHLEPALANIGSGGSRLLDGNSKYTERLEHDIASFHRAATGLLCNSGFDANVGLFSCLPQPGDVIVHDELIHASVHEGMRLSRATVQVSFAHNDIGSLRSVLESRINGDVLIQQGRRNVFVAVEAVYSMDGDIADLKAIVDIVRDLLPLGNGHIVVDEAHSTGIFGEKGRGLVCQLGLEDDITVRLHTFGKAMACNGAILLCNALIREYLINYARPMIYTTFMAYPAQAAVRASYSFLMEGKTVSLMRDLQVLIEALHVRLLEMQESLQLPQGQERLIQCPSRCPKTPIFAVLSSDPKALAEHCQRRGFVVRSIMPPTVPAGSERVRVCLHAGNTIDQIDRLVATMRSWAISRVGTMSTHIRRGARL
;
A
#
# COMPACT_ATOMS: atom_id res chain seq x y z
N MET A 1 -12.19 38.22 -28.71
CA MET A 1 -13.06 38.18 -27.54
C MET A 1 -13.81 36.86 -27.57
N MET A 2 -13.36 35.86 -26.85
CA MET A 2 -14.17 34.63 -26.61
C MET A 2 -15.30 35.02 -25.68
N ALA A 3 -16.55 34.83 -26.10
CA ALA A 3 -17.71 35.05 -25.26
C ALA A 3 -17.56 34.16 -23.99
N GLU A 4 -17.71 34.75 -22.81
CA GLU A 4 -17.81 33.99 -21.56
C GLU A 4 -19.01 33.05 -21.69
N ARG A 5 -18.72 31.76 -21.88
CA ARG A 5 -19.74 30.72 -21.95
C ARG A 5 -20.32 30.56 -20.55
N ASN A 6 -21.57 30.89 -20.36
CA ASN A 6 -22.27 30.65 -19.10
C ASN A 6 -22.17 29.14 -18.79
N LEU A 7 -21.62 28.80 -17.63
CA LEU A 7 -21.50 27.42 -17.17
C LEU A 7 -22.90 26.80 -16.98
N SER A 8 -23.09 25.58 -17.41
CA SER A 8 -24.27 24.79 -17.09
C SER A 8 -24.38 24.56 -15.57
N LEU A 9 -25.53 24.15 -15.08
CA LEU A 9 -25.72 23.81 -13.64
C LEU A 9 -24.74 22.75 -13.15
N LEU A 10 -24.45 21.73 -13.97
CA LEU A 10 -23.46 20.72 -13.66
C LEU A 10 -22.05 21.33 -13.54
N GLU A 11 -21.64 22.14 -14.53
CA GLU A 11 -20.32 22.80 -14.52
C GLU A 11 -20.15 23.73 -13.33
N GLN A 12 -21.23 24.45 -12.93
CA GLN A 12 -21.23 25.29 -11.73
C GLN A 12 -21.02 24.44 -10.46
N ALA A 13 -21.74 23.30 -10.32
CA ALA A 13 -21.60 22.41 -9.19
C ALA A 13 -20.16 21.82 -9.10
N LEU A 14 -19.58 21.40 -10.23
CA LEU A 14 -18.21 20.91 -10.31
C LEU A 14 -17.19 22.01 -9.98
N ALA A 15 -17.36 23.21 -10.50
CA ALA A 15 -16.49 24.36 -10.20
C ALA A 15 -16.50 24.66 -8.70
N ASN A 16 -17.68 24.75 -8.08
CA ASN A 16 -17.83 24.98 -6.64
C ASN A 16 -17.12 23.89 -5.80
N ALA A 17 -17.26 22.63 -6.19
CA ALA A 17 -16.59 21.53 -5.50
C ALA A 17 -15.05 21.62 -5.62
N LEU A 18 -14.54 22.00 -6.79
CA LEU A 18 -13.10 22.20 -7.03
C LEU A 18 -12.59 23.45 -6.31
N ASP A 19 -13.35 24.54 -6.27
CA ASP A 19 -12.99 25.77 -5.54
C ASP A 19 -12.89 25.53 -4.04
N LYS A 20 -13.82 24.76 -3.46
CA LYS A 20 -13.70 24.32 -2.07
C LYS A 20 -12.37 23.57 -1.82
N ARG A 21 -11.97 22.69 -2.73
CA ARG A 21 -10.67 22.02 -2.64
C ARG A 21 -9.49 22.99 -2.79
N ARG A 22 -9.57 24.00 -3.64
CA ARG A 22 -8.54 25.05 -3.79
C ARG A 22 -8.39 25.87 -2.51
N GLN A 23 -9.51 26.33 -1.93
CA GLN A 23 -9.51 27.06 -0.65
C GLN A 23 -8.89 26.25 0.48
N GLN A 24 -9.16 24.95 0.53
CA GLN A 24 -8.58 24.03 1.51
C GLN A 24 -7.16 23.59 1.14
N SER A 25 -6.60 24.06 0.03
CA SER A 25 -5.30 23.59 -0.50
C SER A 25 -5.22 22.06 -0.68
N THR A 26 -6.33 21.39 -1.02
CA THR A 26 -6.44 19.95 -1.22
C THR A 26 -6.67 19.55 -2.69
N ILE A 27 -6.55 20.51 -3.62
CA ILE A 27 -6.66 20.23 -5.06
C ILE A 27 -5.58 19.27 -5.52
N ARG A 28 -5.98 18.23 -6.24
CA ARG A 28 -5.06 17.23 -6.80
C ARG A 28 -4.70 17.58 -8.24
N LYS A 29 -3.44 17.35 -8.60
CA LYS A 29 -2.93 17.56 -9.97
C LYS A 29 -2.08 16.37 -10.38
N LEU A 30 -2.19 15.96 -11.64
CA LEU A 30 -1.24 15.04 -12.25
C LEU A 30 0.11 15.76 -12.40
N THR A 31 1.19 15.09 -12.00
CA THR A 31 2.54 15.65 -12.07
C THR A 31 3.46 14.74 -12.87
N ILE A 32 4.34 15.34 -13.65
CA ILE A 32 5.42 14.65 -14.36
C ILE A 32 6.71 15.04 -13.68
N ASN A 33 7.43 14.07 -13.14
CA ASN A 33 8.73 14.31 -12.52
C ASN A 33 9.80 14.50 -13.61
N SER A 34 10.80 15.33 -13.34
CA SER A 34 11.94 15.46 -14.23
C SER A 34 12.72 14.13 -14.30
N PRO A 35 13.20 13.71 -15.48
CA PRO A 35 14.06 12.51 -15.59
C PRO A 35 15.36 12.57 -14.76
N ARG A 36 15.78 13.78 -14.35
CA ARG A 36 16.97 14.00 -13.51
C ARG A 36 16.66 13.96 -12.01
N SER A 37 15.39 13.88 -11.63
CA SER A 37 15.00 13.84 -10.23
C SER A 37 15.29 12.47 -9.63
N VAL A 38 15.78 12.46 -8.39
CA VAL A 38 15.96 11.23 -7.59
C VAL A 38 14.61 10.87 -6.97
N ASP A 39 14.16 9.65 -7.20
CA ASP A 39 12.91 9.13 -6.66
C ASP A 39 13.09 8.68 -5.21
N PHE A 40 12.28 9.27 -4.32
CA PHE A 40 12.07 8.87 -2.93
C PHE A 40 10.56 8.82 -2.63
N SER A 41 9.73 8.49 -3.62
CA SER A 41 8.27 8.57 -3.53
C SER A 41 7.53 7.35 -4.07
N SER A 42 7.99 6.74 -5.16
CA SER A 42 7.31 5.59 -5.76
C SER A 42 7.34 4.37 -4.83
N ASN A 43 6.58 3.34 -5.18
CA ASN A 43 6.61 2.06 -4.46
C ASN A 43 7.45 1.00 -5.18
N ASP A 44 8.31 1.39 -6.15
CA ASP A 44 9.23 0.50 -6.85
C ASP A 44 10.45 0.14 -5.96
N PHE A 45 10.17 -0.40 -4.78
CA PHE A 45 11.15 -0.61 -3.70
C PHE A 45 12.40 -1.37 -4.13
N LEU A 46 12.28 -2.29 -5.09
CA LEU A 46 13.40 -3.08 -5.61
C LEU A 46 14.04 -2.47 -6.87
N SER A 47 13.56 -1.30 -7.31
CA SER A 47 14.03 -0.64 -8.56
C SER A 47 13.91 -1.52 -9.81
N LEU A 48 12.92 -2.40 -9.83
CA LEU A 48 12.71 -3.32 -10.94
C LEU A 48 12.14 -2.62 -12.17
N ALA A 49 11.40 -1.52 -12.02
CA ALA A 49 10.81 -0.79 -13.13
C ALA A 49 11.84 -0.27 -14.14
N SER A 50 13.06 0.01 -13.69
CA SER A 50 14.18 0.46 -14.52
C SER A 50 15.24 -0.62 -14.78
N SER A 51 15.01 -1.88 -14.36
CA SER A 51 15.97 -2.98 -14.49
C SER A 51 16.14 -3.45 -15.95
N PRO A 52 17.32 -3.30 -16.56
CA PRO A 52 17.59 -3.83 -17.90
C PRO A 52 17.45 -5.36 -17.97
N GLN A 53 17.82 -6.06 -16.89
CA GLN A 53 17.74 -7.51 -16.81
C GLN A 53 16.28 -7.99 -16.81
N LEU A 54 15.41 -7.31 -16.02
CA LEU A 54 13.98 -7.61 -16.02
C LEU A 54 13.35 -7.31 -17.38
N ARG A 55 13.72 -6.20 -18.01
CA ARG A 55 13.27 -5.85 -19.36
C ARG A 55 13.65 -6.94 -20.37
N THR A 56 14.89 -7.45 -20.32
CA THR A 56 15.34 -8.53 -21.20
C THR A 56 14.50 -9.79 -20.96
N ARG A 57 14.27 -10.17 -19.70
CA ARG A 57 13.43 -11.33 -19.35
C ARG A 57 11.99 -11.18 -19.85
N PHE A 58 11.41 -10.00 -19.68
CA PHE A 58 10.08 -9.69 -20.19
C PHE A 58 9.98 -9.85 -21.72
N LEU A 59 10.97 -9.34 -22.47
CA LEU A 59 11.01 -9.48 -23.93
C LEU A 59 11.19 -10.94 -24.35
N GLN A 60 11.99 -11.70 -23.62
CA GLN A 60 12.13 -13.16 -23.84
C GLN A 60 10.79 -13.87 -23.63
N GLU A 61 10.07 -13.55 -22.55
CA GLU A 61 8.78 -14.15 -22.25
C GLU A 61 7.76 -13.91 -23.38
N LEU A 62 7.73 -12.69 -23.94
CA LEU A 62 6.87 -12.35 -25.07
C LEU A 62 7.20 -13.16 -26.35
N HIS A 63 8.44 -13.56 -26.56
CA HIS A 63 8.85 -14.32 -27.73
C HIS A 63 8.69 -15.84 -27.58
N LEU A 64 8.85 -16.35 -26.37
CA LEU A 64 8.86 -17.80 -26.11
C LEU A 64 7.46 -18.41 -25.98
N GLU A 65 6.45 -17.65 -25.67
CA GLU A 65 5.11 -18.16 -25.42
C GLU A 65 4.17 -17.85 -26.61
N PRO A 66 3.83 -18.83 -27.45
CA PRO A 66 2.93 -18.63 -28.60
C PRO A 66 1.54 -18.10 -28.20
N ALA A 67 1.08 -18.42 -26.96
CA ALA A 67 -0.17 -17.89 -26.42
C ALA A 67 -0.18 -16.35 -26.30
N LEU A 68 1.01 -15.72 -26.28
CA LEU A 68 1.18 -14.28 -26.22
C LEU A 68 1.19 -13.59 -27.61
N ALA A 69 0.87 -14.32 -28.69
CA ALA A 69 0.66 -13.72 -30.01
C ALA A 69 -0.49 -12.71 -30.04
N ASN A 70 -1.45 -12.86 -29.13
CA ASN A 70 -2.50 -11.88 -28.90
C ASN A 70 -2.02 -10.77 -27.96
N ILE A 71 -2.38 -9.51 -28.25
CA ILE A 71 -2.06 -8.37 -27.36
C ILE A 71 -3.03 -8.29 -26.20
N GLY A 72 -4.34 -8.39 -26.47
CA GLY A 72 -5.41 -8.28 -25.46
C GLY A 72 -6.03 -9.62 -25.10
N SER A 73 -6.71 -9.67 -23.96
CA SER A 73 -7.44 -10.85 -23.49
C SER A 73 -8.75 -11.12 -24.24
N GLY A 74 -9.30 -10.11 -24.93
CA GLY A 74 -10.56 -10.22 -25.69
C GLY A 74 -11.83 -10.06 -24.87
N GLY A 75 -11.79 -10.15 -23.55
CA GLY A 75 -12.97 -10.05 -22.68
C GLY A 75 -12.66 -10.21 -21.20
N SER A 76 -13.70 -10.35 -20.39
CA SER A 76 -13.55 -10.73 -18.98
C SER A 76 -13.14 -12.20 -18.86
N ARG A 77 -12.55 -12.56 -17.72
CA ARG A 77 -12.11 -13.96 -17.47
C ARG A 77 -13.25 -14.97 -17.52
N LEU A 78 -14.44 -14.56 -17.12
CA LEU A 78 -15.61 -15.44 -17.10
C LEU A 78 -16.12 -15.77 -18.52
N LEU A 79 -15.83 -14.92 -19.50
CA LEU A 79 -16.17 -15.14 -20.91
C LEU A 79 -14.94 -15.66 -21.68
N ASP A 80 -14.34 -14.79 -22.51
CA ASP A 80 -13.29 -15.21 -23.44
C ASP A 80 -11.87 -14.78 -23.00
N GLY A 81 -11.75 -14.03 -21.90
CA GLY A 81 -10.48 -13.45 -21.43
C GLY A 81 -9.59 -14.41 -20.63
N ASN A 82 -10.02 -15.65 -20.34
CA ASN A 82 -9.19 -16.63 -19.64
C ASN A 82 -8.28 -17.39 -20.62
N SER A 83 -7.16 -17.93 -20.13
CA SER A 83 -6.23 -18.71 -20.94
C SER A 83 -5.44 -19.70 -20.10
N LYS A 84 -4.90 -20.74 -20.75
CA LYS A 84 -3.97 -21.68 -20.10
C LYS A 84 -2.72 -20.97 -19.56
N TYR A 85 -2.27 -19.89 -20.20
CA TYR A 85 -1.15 -19.09 -19.74
C TYR A 85 -1.48 -18.43 -18.40
N THR A 86 -2.66 -17.82 -18.30
CA THR A 86 -3.15 -17.21 -17.05
C THR A 86 -3.24 -18.23 -15.92
N GLU A 87 -3.81 -19.39 -16.16
CA GLU A 87 -3.97 -20.45 -15.15
C GLU A 87 -2.62 -21.02 -14.68
N ARG A 88 -1.66 -21.20 -15.59
CA ARG A 88 -0.30 -21.58 -15.23
C ARG A 88 0.38 -20.49 -14.38
N LEU A 89 0.20 -19.21 -14.73
CA LEU A 89 0.74 -18.10 -13.96
C LEU A 89 0.15 -18.06 -12.55
N GLU A 90 -1.16 -18.24 -12.40
CA GLU A 90 -1.82 -18.35 -11.08
C GLU A 90 -1.26 -19.51 -10.25
N HIS A 91 -1.11 -20.69 -10.88
CA HIS A 91 -0.56 -21.86 -10.20
C HIS A 91 0.86 -21.63 -9.71
N ASP A 92 1.74 -21.08 -10.56
CA ASP A 92 3.14 -20.83 -10.23
C ASP A 92 3.28 -19.80 -9.10
N ILE A 93 2.49 -18.72 -9.14
CA ILE A 93 2.47 -17.70 -8.09
C ILE A 93 1.93 -18.28 -6.77
N ALA A 94 0.80 -19.02 -6.82
CA ALA A 94 0.24 -19.66 -5.64
C ALA A 94 1.25 -20.62 -4.99
N SER A 95 1.90 -21.46 -5.79
CA SER A 95 2.95 -22.38 -5.33
C SER A 95 4.14 -21.63 -4.70
N PHE A 96 4.60 -20.54 -5.33
CA PHE A 96 5.67 -19.71 -4.78
C PHE A 96 5.31 -19.17 -3.40
N HIS A 97 4.09 -18.69 -3.19
CA HIS A 97 3.60 -18.18 -1.92
C HIS A 97 3.04 -19.25 -0.98
N ARG A 98 3.21 -20.56 -1.29
CA ARG A 98 2.69 -21.68 -0.49
C ARG A 98 1.19 -21.58 -0.24
N ALA A 99 0.41 -21.21 -1.26
CA ALA A 99 -1.04 -21.17 -1.23
C ALA A 99 -1.65 -22.29 -2.04
N ALA A 100 -2.86 -22.74 -1.65
CA ALA A 100 -3.57 -23.80 -2.36
C ALA A 100 -3.97 -23.37 -3.77
N THR A 101 -4.43 -22.12 -3.94
CA THR A 101 -4.83 -21.57 -5.24
C THR A 101 -4.57 -20.07 -5.30
N GLY A 102 -4.64 -19.51 -6.52
CA GLY A 102 -4.57 -18.08 -6.78
C GLY A 102 -5.64 -17.63 -7.79
N LEU A 103 -6.08 -16.39 -7.67
CA LEU A 103 -6.97 -15.74 -8.61
C LEU A 103 -6.41 -14.36 -8.99
N LEU A 104 -5.95 -14.21 -10.24
CA LEU A 104 -5.43 -12.97 -10.78
C LEU A 104 -6.54 -11.92 -10.96
N CYS A 105 -6.25 -10.69 -10.57
CA CYS A 105 -7.11 -9.52 -10.68
C CYS A 105 -6.38 -8.39 -11.42
N ASN A 106 -7.14 -7.46 -12.01
CA ASN A 106 -6.59 -6.34 -12.78
C ASN A 106 -5.80 -5.35 -11.92
N SER A 107 -6.14 -5.24 -10.65
CA SER A 107 -5.43 -4.41 -9.66
C SER A 107 -5.66 -4.91 -8.24
N GLY A 108 -4.83 -4.46 -7.28
CA GLY A 108 -5.09 -4.69 -5.85
C GLY A 108 -6.36 -4.00 -5.37
N PHE A 109 -6.71 -2.85 -5.97
CA PHE A 109 -7.96 -2.16 -5.66
C PHE A 109 -9.17 -3.03 -6.04
N ASP A 110 -9.22 -3.54 -7.28
CA ASP A 110 -10.29 -4.43 -7.75
C ASP A 110 -10.36 -5.73 -6.95
N ALA A 111 -9.21 -6.27 -6.54
CA ALA A 111 -9.13 -7.47 -5.73
C ALA A 111 -9.80 -7.26 -4.36
N ASN A 112 -9.47 -6.19 -3.64
CA ASN A 112 -10.10 -5.85 -2.36
C ASN A 112 -11.59 -5.53 -2.52
N VAL A 113 -11.96 -4.71 -3.52
CA VAL A 113 -13.38 -4.42 -3.80
C VAL A 113 -14.15 -5.69 -4.09
N GLY A 114 -13.63 -6.56 -4.94
CA GLY A 114 -14.24 -7.84 -5.28
C GLY A 114 -14.41 -8.74 -4.06
N LEU A 115 -13.34 -8.90 -3.27
CA LEU A 115 -13.30 -9.74 -2.09
C LEU A 115 -14.34 -9.30 -1.03
N PHE A 116 -14.21 -8.06 -0.55
CA PHE A 116 -15.03 -7.57 0.56
C PHE A 116 -16.49 -7.31 0.18
N SER A 117 -16.78 -7.07 -1.09
CA SER A 117 -18.17 -6.90 -1.54
C SER A 117 -18.97 -8.20 -1.59
N CYS A 118 -18.31 -9.35 -1.75
CA CYS A 118 -19.05 -10.61 -1.98
C CYS A 118 -18.72 -11.75 -1.00
N LEU A 119 -17.49 -11.85 -0.48
CA LEU A 119 -17.10 -12.97 0.38
C LEU A 119 -17.84 -12.99 1.71
N PRO A 120 -17.95 -11.86 2.46
CA PRO A 120 -18.79 -11.84 3.65
C PRO A 120 -20.26 -12.03 3.28
N GLN A 121 -20.95 -12.96 3.99
CA GLN A 121 -22.34 -13.28 3.75
C GLN A 121 -23.28 -12.34 4.52
N PRO A 122 -24.58 -12.29 4.17
CA PRO A 122 -25.58 -11.53 4.93
C PRO A 122 -25.55 -11.90 6.41
N GLY A 123 -25.32 -10.90 7.26
CA GLY A 123 -25.24 -11.09 8.70
C GLY A 123 -23.82 -11.21 9.26
N ASP A 124 -22.82 -11.50 8.44
CA ASP A 124 -21.42 -11.58 8.87
C ASP A 124 -20.89 -10.21 9.38
N VAL A 125 -19.79 -10.25 10.09
CA VAL A 125 -19.13 -9.08 10.71
C VAL A 125 -17.76 -8.88 10.09
N ILE A 126 -17.42 -7.63 9.77
CA ILE A 126 -16.05 -7.24 9.37
C ILE A 126 -15.47 -6.37 10.49
N VAL A 127 -14.35 -6.82 11.05
CA VAL A 127 -13.50 -6.07 11.98
C VAL A 127 -12.25 -5.67 11.21
N HIS A 128 -11.91 -4.40 11.18
CA HIS A 128 -10.78 -3.93 10.37
C HIS A 128 -9.92 -2.92 11.11
N ASP A 129 -8.65 -2.81 10.74
CA ASP A 129 -7.80 -1.72 11.20
C ASP A 129 -8.35 -0.38 10.71
N GLU A 130 -8.34 0.65 11.55
CA GLU A 130 -8.89 1.96 11.20
C GLU A 130 -8.16 2.66 10.04
N LEU A 131 -6.88 2.32 9.79
CA LEU A 131 -6.06 2.86 8.72
C LEU A 131 -5.92 1.91 7.51
N ILE A 132 -6.78 0.89 7.42
CA ILE A 132 -6.76 -0.03 6.29
C ILE A 132 -7.01 0.69 4.96
N HIS A 133 -6.48 0.15 3.88
CA HIS A 133 -6.51 0.78 2.55
C HIS A 133 -7.93 1.11 2.06
N ALA A 134 -8.06 2.24 1.36
CA ALA A 134 -9.33 2.74 0.81
C ALA A 134 -10.10 1.72 -0.05
N SER A 135 -9.42 0.78 -0.70
CA SER A 135 -10.07 -0.28 -1.49
C SER A 135 -10.87 -1.26 -0.63
N VAL A 136 -10.42 -1.51 0.62
CA VAL A 136 -11.16 -2.32 1.58
C VAL A 136 -12.42 -1.58 2.02
N HIS A 137 -12.33 -0.29 2.34
CA HIS A 137 -13.50 0.54 2.63
C HIS A 137 -14.51 0.56 1.48
N GLU A 138 -14.03 0.66 0.23
CA GLU A 138 -14.93 0.61 -0.94
C GLU A 138 -15.60 -0.76 -1.08
N GLY A 139 -14.86 -1.85 -0.88
CA GLY A 139 -15.42 -3.20 -0.86
C GLY A 139 -16.42 -3.40 0.28
N MET A 140 -16.13 -2.90 1.48
CA MET A 140 -17.05 -2.94 2.62
C MET A 140 -18.33 -2.15 2.37
N ARG A 141 -18.25 -0.99 1.72
CA ARG A 141 -19.42 -0.19 1.34
C ARG A 141 -20.41 -0.97 0.45
N LEU A 142 -19.90 -1.90 -0.34
CA LEU A 142 -20.68 -2.77 -1.23
C LEU A 142 -20.99 -4.14 -0.60
N SER A 143 -20.48 -4.39 0.60
CA SER A 143 -20.56 -5.68 1.28
C SER A 143 -21.99 -6.01 1.74
N ARG A 144 -22.25 -7.31 1.88
CA ARG A 144 -23.46 -7.85 2.48
C ARG A 144 -23.33 -8.06 3.99
N ALA A 145 -22.14 -7.85 4.57
CA ALA A 145 -21.93 -7.88 6.01
C ALA A 145 -22.81 -6.83 6.70
N THR A 146 -23.43 -7.21 7.82
CA THR A 146 -24.34 -6.33 8.56
C THR A 146 -23.61 -5.36 9.46
N VAL A 147 -22.42 -5.72 9.92
CA VAL A 147 -21.62 -4.93 10.86
C VAL A 147 -20.21 -4.76 10.30
N GLN A 148 -19.77 -3.51 10.30
CA GLN A 148 -18.40 -3.15 9.96
C GLN A 148 -17.90 -2.26 11.10
N VAL A 149 -16.82 -2.67 11.75
CA VAL A 149 -16.27 -1.97 12.91
C VAL A 149 -14.75 -1.92 12.84
N SER A 150 -14.19 -0.75 13.12
CA SER A 150 -12.73 -0.58 13.21
C SER A 150 -12.22 -0.87 14.62
N PHE A 151 -10.96 -1.30 14.70
CA PHE A 151 -10.14 -1.23 15.90
C PHE A 151 -9.03 -0.20 15.68
N ALA A 152 -8.47 0.31 16.79
CA ALA A 152 -7.41 1.31 16.73
C ALA A 152 -6.16 0.77 16.01
N HIS A 153 -5.54 1.61 15.20
CA HIS A 153 -4.47 1.24 14.31
C HIS A 153 -3.36 0.45 15.00
N ASN A 154 -3.12 -0.75 14.46
CA ASN A 154 -2.07 -1.69 14.88
C ASN A 154 -2.08 -2.00 16.40
N ASP A 155 -3.24 -1.86 17.05
CA ASP A 155 -3.44 -2.07 18.49
C ASP A 155 -4.14 -3.42 18.75
N ILE A 156 -3.35 -4.37 19.24
CA ILE A 156 -3.78 -5.74 19.55
C ILE A 156 -4.79 -5.76 20.71
N GLY A 157 -4.65 -4.87 21.70
CA GLY A 157 -5.59 -4.74 22.81
C GLY A 157 -6.96 -4.22 22.35
N SER A 158 -6.95 -3.23 21.46
CA SER A 158 -8.16 -2.71 20.81
C SER A 158 -8.84 -3.78 19.95
N LEU A 159 -8.09 -4.56 19.16
CA LEU A 159 -8.62 -5.67 18.37
C LEU A 159 -9.32 -6.69 19.28
N ARG A 160 -8.66 -7.14 20.37
CA ARG A 160 -9.25 -8.07 21.35
C ARG A 160 -10.54 -7.53 21.91
N SER A 161 -10.55 -6.29 22.39
CA SER A 161 -11.74 -5.64 22.98
C SER A 161 -12.91 -5.56 22.01
N VAL A 162 -12.64 -5.21 20.74
CA VAL A 162 -13.67 -5.16 19.69
C VAL A 162 -14.24 -6.56 19.43
N LEU A 163 -13.41 -7.58 19.30
CA LEU A 163 -13.85 -8.96 19.08
C LEU A 163 -14.68 -9.47 20.25
N GLU A 164 -14.22 -9.32 21.49
CA GLU A 164 -14.95 -9.72 22.70
C GLU A 164 -16.32 -9.03 22.78
N SER A 165 -16.38 -7.74 22.49
CA SER A 165 -17.64 -6.98 22.43
C SER A 165 -18.61 -7.53 21.37
N ARG A 166 -18.12 -7.90 20.19
CA ARG A 166 -18.96 -8.47 19.13
C ARG A 166 -19.45 -9.87 19.48
N ILE A 167 -18.58 -10.71 20.01
CA ILE A 167 -18.90 -12.08 20.44
C ILE A 167 -19.93 -12.06 21.56
N ASN A 168 -19.72 -11.25 22.61
CA ASN A 168 -20.65 -11.15 23.75
C ASN A 168 -22.02 -10.59 23.33
N GLY A 169 -22.08 -9.73 22.32
CA GLY A 169 -23.31 -9.14 21.82
C GLY A 169 -24.07 -9.97 20.79
N ASP A 170 -23.53 -11.13 20.36
CA ASP A 170 -24.11 -11.91 19.25
C ASP A 170 -24.01 -13.43 19.48
N VAL A 171 -25.13 -14.02 19.84
CA VAL A 171 -25.22 -15.48 20.12
C VAL A 171 -24.89 -16.34 18.88
N LEU A 172 -25.09 -15.83 17.66
CA LEU A 172 -24.76 -16.59 16.45
C LEU A 172 -23.24 -16.65 16.23
N ILE A 173 -22.50 -15.61 16.63
CA ILE A 173 -21.03 -15.66 16.62
C ILE A 173 -20.56 -16.70 17.66
N GLN A 174 -21.11 -16.65 18.88
CA GLN A 174 -20.77 -17.60 19.95
C GLN A 174 -21.02 -19.07 19.56
N GLN A 175 -22.06 -19.32 18.75
CA GLN A 175 -22.42 -20.64 18.26
C GLN A 175 -21.67 -21.06 16.98
N GLY A 176 -20.74 -20.26 16.45
CA GLY A 176 -20.05 -20.53 15.18
C GLY A 176 -20.95 -20.44 13.93
N ARG A 177 -22.11 -19.80 14.04
CA ARG A 177 -23.11 -19.69 12.96
C ARG A 177 -23.09 -18.34 12.23
N ARG A 178 -22.19 -17.44 12.63
CA ARG A 178 -21.92 -16.16 11.98
C ARG A 178 -20.42 -15.96 11.89
N ASN A 179 -19.92 -15.59 10.73
CA ASN A 179 -18.50 -15.37 10.50
C ASN A 179 -18.07 -13.97 10.95
N VAL A 180 -16.82 -13.88 11.37
CA VAL A 180 -16.12 -12.64 11.69
C VAL A 180 -14.87 -12.56 10.84
N PHE A 181 -14.80 -11.55 9.96
CA PHE A 181 -13.63 -11.28 9.13
C PHE A 181 -12.76 -10.23 9.81
N VAL A 182 -11.49 -10.53 10.00
CA VAL A 182 -10.48 -9.58 10.50
C VAL A 182 -9.62 -9.15 9.32
N ALA A 183 -9.67 -7.86 8.96
CA ALA A 183 -8.98 -7.31 7.79
C ALA A 183 -7.84 -6.38 8.23
N VAL A 184 -6.61 -6.68 7.79
CA VAL A 184 -5.39 -5.94 8.11
C VAL A 184 -4.46 -5.87 6.89
N GLU A 185 -3.50 -4.91 6.92
CA GLU A 185 -2.35 -4.91 6.01
C GLU A 185 -1.13 -5.53 6.70
N ALA A 186 -0.30 -6.24 5.97
CA ALA A 186 0.98 -6.73 6.51
C ALA A 186 1.93 -5.58 6.83
N VAL A 187 1.92 -4.56 5.96
CA VAL A 187 2.67 -3.30 6.08
C VAL A 187 1.78 -2.15 5.68
N TYR A 188 1.61 -1.17 6.54
CA TYR A 188 0.77 0.00 6.27
C TYR A 188 1.51 1.07 5.46
N SER A 189 0.83 1.57 4.44
CA SER A 189 1.45 2.36 3.37
C SER A 189 1.94 3.75 3.79
N MET A 190 1.37 4.34 4.83
CA MET A 190 1.63 5.74 5.21
C MET A 190 2.68 5.88 6.30
N ASP A 191 2.80 4.88 7.17
CA ASP A 191 3.72 4.84 8.29
C ASP A 191 4.88 3.86 8.06
N GLY A 192 4.66 2.83 7.24
CA GLY A 192 5.63 1.77 7.01
C GLY A 192 5.73 0.79 8.19
N ASP A 193 4.81 0.85 9.12
CA ASP A 193 4.74 -0.05 10.26
C ASP A 193 4.17 -1.41 9.85
N ILE A 194 4.49 -2.41 10.65
CA ILE A 194 4.21 -3.83 10.39
C ILE A 194 3.17 -4.32 11.38
N ALA A 195 2.14 -5.02 10.89
CA ALA A 195 1.16 -5.66 11.75
C ALA A 195 1.77 -6.84 12.53
N ASP A 196 1.37 -7.00 13.79
CA ASP A 196 1.67 -8.20 14.58
C ASP A 196 0.73 -9.35 14.19
N LEU A 197 0.98 -9.93 13.01
CA LEU A 197 0.14 -11.00 12.45
C LEU A 197 0.06 -12.22 13.35
N LYS A 198 1.11 -12.53 14.14
CA LYS A 198 1.09 -13.65 15.08
C LYS A 198 0.08 -13.40 16.19
N ALA A 199 0.14 -12.24 16.84
CA ALA A 199 -0.81 -11.87 17.87
C ALA A 199 -2.25 -11.80 17.34
N ILE A 200 -2.45 -11.33 16.11
CA ILE A 200 -3.77 -11.33 15.46
C ILE A 200 -4.30 -12.74 15.26
N VAL A 201 -3.47 -13.66 14.76
CA VAL A 201 -3.84 -15.07 14.59
C VAL A 201 -4.18 -15.72 15.94
N ASP A 202 -3.35 -15.50 16.95
CA ASP A 202 -3.56 -16.06 18.29
C ASP A 202 -4.88 -15.59 18.91
N ILE A 203 -5.21 -14.29 18.78
CA ILE A 203 -6.48 -13.73 19.26
C ILE A 203 -7.68 -14.31 18.52
N VAL A 204 -7.60 -14.42 17.21
CA VAL A 204 -8.71 -14.96 16.41
C VAL A 204 -8.95 -16.43 16.74
N ARG A 205 -7.90 -17.23 16.92
CA ARG A 205 -8.02 -18.64 17.35
C ARG A 205 -8.61 -18.78 18.74
N ASP A 206 -8.15 -17.92 19.68
CA ASP A 206 -8.60 -17.93 21.07
C ASP A 206 -10.09 -17.57 21.19
N LEU A 207 -10.49 -16.49 20.54
CA LEU A 207 -11.84 -15.94 20.68
C LEU A 207 -12.89 -16.56 19.75
N LEU A 208 -12.47 -17.15 18.62
CA LEU A 208 -13.36 -17.74 17.59
C LEU A 208 -12.97 -19.21 17.30
N PRO A 209 -12.93 -20.09 18.32
CA PRO A 209 -12.41 -21.45 18.19
C PRO A 209 -13.30 -22.37 17.35
N LEU A 210 -14.52 -21.96 16.98
CA LEU A 210 -15.47 -22.75 16.19
C LEU A 210 -15.24 -22.64 14.68
N GLY A 211 -14.14 -22.02 14.25
CA GLY A 211 -13.76 -21.91 12.84
C GLY A 211 -14.51 -20.80 12.06
N ASN A 212 -15.18 -19.90 12.79
CA ASN A 212 -15.90 -18.77 12.23
C ASN A 212 -15.12 -17.44 12.25
N GLY A 213 -13.82 -17.47 12.59
CA GLY A 213 -12.88 -16.36 12.46
C GLY A 213 -12.07 -16.47 11.19
N HIS A 214 -12.05 -15.41 10.38
CA HIS A 214 -11.38 -15.39 9.08
C HIS A 214 -10.47 -14.18 8.98
N ILE A 215 -9.16 -14.39 8.74
CA ILE A 215 -8.18 -13.32 8.63
C ILE A 215 -7.91 -13.05 7.14
N VAL A 216 -7.99 -11.79 6.75
CA VAL A 216 -7.63 -11.29 5.41
C VAL A 216 -6.44 -10.36 5.56
N VAL A 217 -5.33 -10.67 4.87
CA VAL A 217 -4.11 -9.87 4.91
C VAL A 217 -3.81 -9.28 3.54
N ASP A 218 -3.72 -7.96 3.47
CA ASP A 218 -3.19 -7.26 2.31
C ASP A 218 -1.66 -7.18 2.42
N GLU A 219 -0.96 -7.93 1.57
CA GLU A 219 0.49 -7.99 1.48
C GLU A 219 1.09 -7.07 0.42
N ALA A 220 0.36 -6.04 0.00
CA ALA A 220 0.77 -5.15 -1.08
C ALA A 220 2.14 -4.48 -0.86
N HIS A 221 2.50 -4.17 0.37
CA HIS A 221 3.79 -3.55 0.75
C HIS A 221 4.82 -4.52 1.31
N SER A 222 4.47 -5.80 1.50
CA SER A 222 5.40 -6.84 1.94
C SER A 222 5.90 -7.72 0.79
N THR A 223 5.11 -7.85 -0.28
CA THR A 223 5.44 -8.61 -1.48
C THR A 223 6.75 -8.12 -2.10
N GLY A 224 7.66 -9.04 -2.34
CA GLY A 224 8.98 -8.75 -2.92
C GLY A 224 10.03 -8.27 -1.91
N ILE A 225 9.63 -7.90 -0.67
CA ILE A 225 10.52 -7.30 0.34
C ILE A 225 10.72 -8.22 1.55
N PHE A 226 9.66 -8.90 2.00
CA PHE A 226 9.70 -9.78 3.17
C PHE A 226 9.70 -11.25 2.78
N GLY A 227 10.24 -12.06 3.69
CA GLY A 227 10.31 -13.50 3.53
C GLY A 227 11.37 -13.99 2.57
N GLU A 228 11.57 -15.30 2.52
CA GLU A 228 12.51 -15.94 1.61
C GLU A 228 12.16 -15.57 0.16
N LYS A 229 13.13 -15.01 -0.56
CA LYS A 229 12.95 -14.55 -1.95
C LYS A 229 11.80 -13.54 -2.16
N GLY A 230 11.34 -12.85 -1.11
CA GLY A 230 10.27 -11.87 -1.22
C GLY A 230 8.86 -12.45 -1.23
N ARG A 231 8.64 -13.62 -0.62
CA ARG A 231 7.33 -14.29 -0.52
C ARG A 231 6.29 -13.55 0.32
N GLY A 232 6.66 -12.48 0.99
CA GLY A 232 5.77 -11.72 1.87
C GLY A 232 5.93 -12.07 3.35
N LEU A 233 5.25 -11.27 4.19
CA LEU A 233 5.36 -11.35 5.64
C LEU A 233 4.66 -12.59 6.19
N VAL A 234 3.51 -12.98 5.65
CA VAL A 234 2.79 -14.19 6.08
C VAL A 234 3.68 -15.42 5.91
N CYS A 235 4.32 -15.58 4.76
CA CYS A 235 5.28 -16.67 4.51
C CYS A 235 6.53 -16.58 5.39
N GLN A 236 7.00 -15.38 5.72
CA GLN A 236 8.12 -15.19 6.65
C GLN A 236 7.81 -15.69 8.05
N LEU A 237 6.56 -15.56 8.46
CA LEU A 237 6.09 -15.93 9.79
C LEU A 237 5.57 -17.37 9.87
N GLY A 238 5.42 -18.07 8.73
CA GLY A 238 4.88 -19.43 8.65
C GLY A 238 3.38 -19.48 9.01
N LEU A 239 2.62 -18.48 8.58
CA LEU A 239 1.19 -18.32 8.91
C LEU A 239 0.29 -18.61 7.71
N GLU A 240 0.80 -19.32 6.68
CA GLU A 240 0.08 -19.53 5.42
C GLU A 240 -1.26 -20.23 5.63
N ASP A 241 -1.33 -21.16 6.57
CA ASP A 241 -2.54 -21.97 6.87
C ASP A 241 -3.53 -21.23 7.80
N ASP A 242 -3.11 -20.12 8.43
CA ASP A 242 -3.92 -19.34 9.36
C ASP A 242 -4.67 -18.20 8.68
N ILE A 243 -4.19 -17.78 7.50
CA ILE A 243 -4.74 -16.64 6.77
C ILE A 243 -5.72 -17.13 5.72
N THR A 244 -6.98 -16.74 5.85
CA THR A 244 -8.06 -17.15 4.93
C THR A 244 -7.85 -16.66 3.51
N VAL A 245 -7.46 -15.39 3.35
CA VAL A 245 -7.13 -14.77 2.05
C VAL A 245 -5.93 -13.84 2.20
N ARG A 246 -4.97 -13.98 1.28
CA ARG A 246 -3.84 -13.06 1.12
C ARG A 246 -3.95 -12.33 -0.20
N LEU A 247 -3.77 -11.01 -0.19
CA LEU A 247 -3.68 -10.20 -1.39
C LEU A 247 -2.22 -9.81 -1.65
N HIS A 248 -1.72 -10.09 -2.84
CA HIS A 248 -0.42 -9.60 -3.32
C HIS A 248 -0.64 -8.72 -4.54
N THR A 249 -0.10 -7.49 -4.54
CA THR A 249 -0.17 -6.60 -5.71
C THR A 249 1.15 -6.57 -6.45
N PHE A 250 1.08 -6.39 -7.76
CA PHE A 250 2.26 -6.36 -8.63
C PHE A 250 2.70 -4.94 -8.99
N GLY A 251 1.92 -3.93 -8.62
CA GLY A 251 2.18 -2.53 -8.97
C GLY A 251 3.20 -1.80 -8.09
N LYS A 252 3.89 -2.51 -7.20
CA LYS A 252 4.88 -1.93 -6.26
C LYS A 252 6.25 -2.54 -6.49
N ALA A 253 6.82 -3.24 -5.51
CA ALA A 253 8.15 -3.86 -5.63
C ALA A 253 8.31 -4.79 -6.85
N MET A 254 7.21 -5.33 -7.38
CA MET A 254 7.21 -6.19 -8.56
C MET A 254 7.24 -5.41 -9.89
N ALA A 255 7.10 -4.09 -9.89
CA ALA A 255 7.17 -3.19 -11.05
C ALA A 255 6.24 -3.56 -12.22
N CYS A 256 5.08 -4.16 -11.93
CA CYS A 256 4.11 -4.64 -12.91
C CYS A 256 2.74 -4.00 -12.70
N ASN A 257 1.70 -4.60 -13.27
CA ASN A 257 0.30 -4.24 -13.03
C ASN A 257 -0.49 -5.50 -12.64
N GLY A 258 -1.54 -5.33 -11.82
CA GLY A 258 -2.40 -6.41 -11.37
C GLY A 258 -2.17 -6.81 -9.92
N ALA A 259 -2.87 -7.86 -9.53
CA ALA A 259 -2.81 -8.46 -8.21
C ALA A 259 -3.22 -9.94 -8.26
N ILE A 260 -3.00 -10.66 -7.16
CA ILE A 260 -3.51 -12.02 -6.97
C ILE A 260 -4.13 -12.15 -5.59
N LEU A 261 -5.27 -12.80 -5.51
CA LEU A 261 -5.86 -13.31 -4.27
C LEU A 261 -5.43 -14.77 -4.09
N LEU A 262 -4.77 -15.05 -2.99
CA LEU A 262 -4.35 -16.40 -2.60
C LEU A 262 -5.29 -16.94 -1.53
N CYS A 263 -5.92 -18.08 -1.80
CA CYS A 263 -6.95 -18.66 -0.93
C CYS A 263 -7.15 -20.15 -1.22
N ASN A 264 -8.09 -20.79 -0.56
CA ASN A 264 -8.48 -22.15 -0.87
C ASN A 264 -9.33 -22.24 -2.15
N ALA A 265 -9.53 -23.46 -2.67
CA ALA A 265 -10.24 -23.71 -3.93
C ALA A 265 -11.70 -23.24 -3.90
N LEU A 266 -12.39 -23.42 -2.78
CA LEU A 266 -13.81 -23.03 -2.63
C LEU A 266 -13.97 -21.51 -2.66
N ILE A 267 -13.12 -20.77 -1.96
CA ILE A 267 -13.14 -19.29 -1.99
C ILE A 267 -12.83 -18.80 -3.41
N ARG A 268 -11.84 -19.40 -4.09
CA ARG A 268 -11.51 -19.05 -5.47
C ARG A 268 -12.72 -19.24 -6.38
N GLU A 269 -13.37 -20.40 -6.32
CA GLU A 269 -14.58 -20.69 -7.11
C GLU A 269 -15.71 -19.70 -6.80
N TYR A 270 -15.90 -19.38 -5.53
CA TYR A 270 -16.89 -18.41 -5.11
C TYR A 270 -16.61 -17.00 -5.68
N LEU A 271 -15.36 -16.53 -5.61
CA LEU A 271 -14.96 -15.24 -6.18
C LEU A 271 -15.16 -15.18 -7.70
N ILE A 272 -14.89 -16.25 -8.42
CA ILE A 272 -15.16 -16.35 -9.87
C ILE A 272 -16.65 -16.12 -10.19
N ASN A 273 -17.53 -16.54 -9.31
CA ASN A 273 -18.98 -16.45 -9.51
C ASN A 273 -19.62 -15.15 -8.99
N TYR A 274 -18.97 -14.46 -8.05
CA TYR A 274 -19.60 -13.34 -7.33
C TYR A 274 -18.78 -12.03 -7.29
N ALA A 275 -17.48 -12.06 -7.54
CA ALA A 275 -16.64 -10.85 -7.54
C ALA A 275 -16.85 -10.02 -8.80
N ARG A 276 -17.69 -9.00 -8.71
CA ARG A 276 -18.11 -8.17 -9.87
C ARG A 276 -16.96 -7.56 -10.66
N PRO A 277 -15.87 -7.04 -10.05
CA PRO A 277 -14.73 -6.53 -10.82
C PRO A 277 -14.07 -7.58 -11.70
N MET A 278 -14.06 -8.84 -11.27
CA MET A 278 -13.53 -9.96 -12.07
C MET A 278 -14.49 -10.39 -13.18
N ILE A 279 -15.80 -10.41 -12.90
CA ILE A 279 -16.83 -10.89 -13.84
C ILE A 279 -17.03 -9.93 -15.01
N TYR A 280 -17.07 -8.61 -14.73
CA TYR A 280 -17.53 -7.60 -15.67
C TYR A 280 -16.43 -6.69 -16.25
N THR A 281 -15.15 -6.90 -15.86
CA THR A 281 -14.05 -6.12 -16.38
C THR A 281 -13.23 -6.92 -17.38
N THR A 282 -12.87 -6.33 -18.51
CA THR A 282 -11.89 -6.91 -19.44
C THR A 282 -10.62 -7.25 -18.68
N PHE A 283 -10.15 -8.48 -18.86
CA PHE A 283 -8.99 -8.97 -18.11
C PHE A 283 -7.67 -8.38 -18.62
N MET A 284 -6.62 -8.54 -17.83
CA MET A 284 -5.26 -8.09 -18.10
C MET A 284 -4.81 -8.52 -19.50
N ALA A 285 -4.23 -7.57 -20.26
CA ALA A 285 -3.59 -7.86 -21.52
C ALA A 285 -2.42 -8.85 -21.35
N TYR A 286 -2.13 -9.65 -22.36
CA TYR A 286 -1.04 -10.63 -22.29
C TYR A 286 0.33 -10.04 -21.99
N PRO A 287 0.74 -8.87 -22.53
CA PRO A 287 2.01 -8.25 -22.12
C PRO A 287 2.08 -7.93 -20.63
N ALA A 288 0.97 -7.55 -19.99
CA ALA A 288 0.94 -7.32 -18.55
C ALA A 288 1.17 -8.63 -17.76
N GLN A 289 0.53 -9.73 -18.19
CA GLN A 289 0.75 -11.05 -17.61
C GLN A 289 2.19 -11.54 -17.81
N ALA A 290 2.79 -11.30 -18.98
CA ALA A 290 4.20 -11.62 -19.26
C ALA A 290 5.16 -10.82 -18.36
N ALA A 291 4.86 -9.55 -18.10
CA ALA A 291 5.64 -8.74 -17.16
C ALA A 291 5.58 -9.33 -15.74
N VAL A 292 4.40 -9.74 -15.28
CA VAL A 292 4.21 -10.42 -13.98
C VAL A 292 5.03 -11.70 -13.92
N ARG A 293 4.95 -12.56 -14.94
CA ARG A 293 5.73 -13.79 -15.02
C ARG A 293 7.23 -13.52 -14.96
N ALA A 294 7.72 -12.56 -15.73
CA ALA A 294 9.13 -12.18 -15.72
C ALA A 294 9.58 -11.71 -14.34
N SER A 295 8.79 -10.89 -13.67
CA SER A 295 9.09 -10.39 -12.33
C SER A 295 9.09 -11.53 -11.29
N TYR A 296 8.10 -12.42 -11.31
CA TYR A 296 8.07 -13.58 -10.42
C TYR A 296 9.22 -14.56 -10.71
N SER A 297 9.63 -14.72 -11.96
CA SER A 297 10.82 -15.51 -12.28
C SER A 297 12.07 -14.96 -11.57
N PHE A 298 12.21 -13.62 -11.48
CA PHE A 298 13.32 -13.00 -10.73
C PHE A 298 13.29 -13.34 -9.25
N LEU A 299 12.11 -13.32 -8.62
CA LEU A 299 11.96 -13.72 -7.21
C LEU A 299 12.30 -15.20 -7.03
N MET A 300 11.67 -16.06 -7.82
CA MET A 300 11.85 -17.53 -7.75
C MET A 300 13.34 -17.95 -7.94
N GLU A 301 14.02 -17.30 -8.88
CA GLU A 301 15.44 -17.50 -9.15
C GLU A 301 16.35 -16.84 -8.08
N GLY A 302 15.80 -16.09 -7.13
CA GLY A 302 16.56 -15.41 -6.06
C GLY A 302 17.34 -14.18 -6.54
N LYS A 303 17.08 -13.66 -7.74
CA LYS A 303 17.78 -12.48 -8.30
C LYS A 303 17.49 -11.18 -7.55
N THR A 304 16.44 -11.13 -6.75
CA THR A 304 16.07 -9.97 -5.93
C THR A 304 16.67 -9.99 -4.52
N VAL A 305 17.31 -11.09 -4.11
CA VAL A 305 17.85 -11.26 -2.73
C VAL A 305 18.92 -10.22 -2.39
N SER A 306 19.80 -9.91 -3.34
CA SER A 306 20.80 -8.83 -3.14
C SER A 306 20.11 -7.47 -3.01
N LEU A 307 19.11 -7.17 -3.85
CA LEU A 307 18.37 -5.91 -3.81
C LEU A 307 17.62 -5.72 -2.47
N MET A 308 17.04 -6.79 -1.92
CA MET A 308 16.42 -6.77 -0.60
C MET A 308 17.42 -6.44 0.51
N ARG A 309 18.64 -7.02 0.44
CA ARG A 309 19.72 -6.75 1.39
C ARG A 309 20.22 -5.30 1.27
N ASP A 310 20.47 -4.84 0.04
CA ASP A 310 20.94 -3.49 -0.23
C ASP A 310 19.91 -2.46 0.26
N LEU A 311 18.62 -2.73 0.03
CA LEU A 311 17.52 -1.90 0.54
C LEU A 311 17.54 -1.80 2.07
N GLN A 312 17.82 -2.91 2.78
CA GLN A 312 17.90 -2.89 4.26
C GLN A 312 19.07 -2.01 4.74
N VAL A 313 20.22 -2.06 4.08
CA VAL A 313 21.37 -1.17 4.39
C VAL A 313 21.00 0.30 4.19
N LEU A 314 20.26 0.61 3.12
CA LEU A 314 19.80 1.99 2.85
C LEU A 314 18.76 2.46 3.88
N ILE A 315 17.89 1.57 4.37
CA ILE A 315 16.93 1.88 5.44
C ILE A 315 17.66 2.29 6.72
N GLU A 316 18.63 1.50 7.15
CA GLU A 316 19.44 1.80 8.33
C GLU A 316 20.22 3.11 8.15
N ALA A 317 20.82 3.30 6.98
CA ALA A 317 21.57 4.52 6.65
C ALA A 317 20.68 5.78 6.69
N LEU A 318 19.49 5.75 6.07
CA LEU A 318 18.57 6.89 6.11
C LEU A 318 18.12 7.19 7.54
N HIS A 319 17.78 6.18 8.31
CA HIS A 319 17.32 6.35 9.69
C HIS A 319 18.39 7.05 10.55
N VAL A 320 19.64 6.58 10.54
CA VAL A 320 20.74 7.20 11.29
C VAL A 320 20.91 8.67 10.92
N ARG A 321 20.92 8.98 9.62
CA ARG A 321 21.10 10.36 9.14
C ARG A 321 19.94 11.29 9.48
N LEU A 322 18.72 10.77 9.48
CA LEU A 322 17.54 11.53 9.90
C LEU A 322 17.60 11.86 11.40
N LEU A 323 18.05 10.93 12.25
CA LEU A 323 18.21 11.17 13.68
C LEU A 323 19.33 12.19 13.94
N GLU A 324 20.52 12.02 13.33
CA GLU A 324 21.63 12.97 13.42
C GLU A 324 21.22 14.39 12.97
N MET A 325 20.44 14.47 11.88
CA MET A 325 19.86 15.73 11.43
C MET A 325 18.96 16.33 12.50
N GLN A 326 18.02 15.58 13.05
CA GLN A 326 17.06 16.06 14.04
C GLN A 326 17.78 16.54 15.31
N GLU A 327 18.75 15.81 15.82
CA GLU A 327 19.57 16.20 16.97
C GLU A 327 20.36 17.49 16.72
N SER A 328 20.90 17.64 15.49
CA SER A 328 21.67 18.83 15.11
C SER A 328 20.86 20.11 14.98
N LEU A 329 19.53 20.02 14.86
CA LEU A 329 18.67 21.19 14.63
C LEU A 329 18.46 22.05 15.87
N GLN A 330 18.66 21.52 17.08
CA GLN A 330 18.44 22.23 18.36
C GLN A 330 17.16 23.08 18.31
N LEU A 331 16.03 22.43 17.98
CA LEU A 331 14.74 23.12 17.79
C LEU A 331 14.33 23.81 19.10
N PRO A 332 13.86 25.08 19.05
CA PRO A 332 13.32 25.75 20.22
C PRO A 332 12.17 24.99 20.84
N GLN A 333 11.97 25.14 22.14
CA GLN A 333 10.84 24.56 22.86
C GLN A 333 9.52 24.96 22.21
N GLY A 334 8.64 24.00 21.95
CA GLY A 334 7.36 24.18 21.24
C GLY A 334 7.46 24.08 19.70
N GLN A 335 8.65 23.85 19.14
CA GLN A 335 8.87 23.65 17.69
C GLN A 335 9.28 22.22 17.32
N GLU A 336 9.16 21.28 18.24
CA GLU A 336 9.53 19.87 18.06
C GLU A 336 8.80 19.23 16.88
N ARG A 337 7.61 19.76 16.51
CA ARG A 337 6.81 19.30 15.36
C ARG A 337 7.25 19.89 14.02
N LEU A 338 8.23 20.79 13.95
CA LEU A 338 8.70 21.34 12.68
C LEU A 338 9.17 20.23 11.74
N ILE A 339 9.97 19.30 12.28
CA ILE A 339 10.36 18.05 11.65
C ILE A 339 10.60 17.00 12.73
N GLN A 340 9.98 15.85 12.59
CA GLN A 340 10.11 14.74 13.53
C GLN A 340 10.31 13.44 12.75
N CYS A 341 11.42 12.77 12.98
CA CYS A 341 11.80 11.53 12.34
C CYS A 341 11.37 10.32 13.18
N PRO A 342 11.21 9.14 12.57
CA PRO A 342 10.93 7.91 13.32
C PRO A 342 12.02 7.67 14.38
N SER A 343 11.61 7.47 15.64
CA SER A 343 12.54 7.22 16.76
C SER A 343 13.17 5.81 16.70
N ARG A 344 12.49 4.86 16.09
CA ARG A 344 12.99 3.50 15.86
C ARG A 344 13.25 3.31 14.37
N CYS A 345 14.29 2.54 14.03
CA CYS A 345 14.57 2.21 12.63
C CYS A 345 13.40 1.42 12.04
N PRO A 346 12.76 1.92 10.99
CA PRO A 346 11.75 1.14 10.27
C PRO A 346 12.35 -0.15 9.72
N LYS A 347 11.54 -1.21 9.67
CA LYS A 347 11.92 -2.46 8.98
C LYS A 347 11.47 -2.47 7.52
N THR A 348 10.88 -1.39 7.06
CA THR A 348 10.33 -1.21 5.72
C THR A 348 10.97 0.01 5.05
N PRO A 349 10.93 0.10 3.72
CA PRO A 349 11.50 1.24 3.00
C PRO A 349 10.68 2.53 3.11
N ILE A 350 9.64 2.56 3.93
CA ILE A 350 8.70 3.68 4.06
C ILE A 350 9.01 4.43 5.36
N PHE A 351 9.28 5.74 5.23
CA PHE A 351 9.56 6.64 6.33
C PHE A 351 8.49 7.74 6.41
N ALA A 352 7.85 7.86 7.55
CA ALA A 352 6.97 8.97 7.89
C ALA A 352 7.79 10.06 8.58
N VAL A 353 8.21 11.08 7.85
CA VAL A 353 8.85 12.27 8.43
C VAL A 353 7.75 13.28 8.75
N LEU A 354 7.31 13.31 10.02
CA LEU A 354 6.25 14.21 10.45
C LEU A 354 6.69 15.67 10.37
N SER A 355 5.80 16.56 9.98
CA SER A 355 6.09 17.98 9.89
C SER A 355 4.84 18.83 10.08
N SER A 356 4.97 19.97 10.73
CA SER A 356 3.91 20.97 10.83
C SER A 356 3.64 21.68 9.50
N ASP A 357 4.55 21.62 8.53
CA ASP A 357 4.39 22.17 7.16
C ASP A 357 4.96 21.21 6.11
N PRO A 358 4.35 20.00 5.94
CA PRO A 358 4.90 18.98 5.05
C PRO A 358 4.81 19.38 3.57
N LYS A 359 3.90 20.28 3.20
CA LYS A 359 3.81 20.80 1.83
C LYS A 359 5.04 21.63 1.48
N ALA A 360 5.40 22.59 2.32
CA ALA A 360 6.57 23.42 2.09
C ALA A 360 7.88 22.61 2.14
N LEU A 361 7.97 21.61 3.04
CA LEU A 361 9.11 20.71 3.10
C LEU A 361 9.22 19.88 1.80
N ALA A 362 8.11 19.27 1.34
CA ALA A 362 8.11 18.49 0.12
C ALA A 362 8.46 19.35 -1.10
N GLU A 363 7.88 20.54 -1.25
CA GLU A 363 8.21 21.48 -2.32
C GLU A 363 9.69 21.91 -2.31
N HIS A 364 10.26 22.13 -1.11
CA HIS A 364 11.66 22.48 -0.97
C HIS A 364 12.58 21.34 -1.47
N CYS A 365 12.26 20.08 -1.14
CA CYS A 365 12.97 18.91 -1.65
C CYS A 365 12.78 18.75 -3.18
N GLN A 366 11.56 18.92 -3.68
CA GLN A 366 11.25 18.79 -5.11
C GLN A 366 11.99 19.83 -5.96
N ARG A 367 12.07 21.09 -5.51
CA ARG A 367 12.85 22.14 -6.20
C ARG A 367 14.35 21.81 -6.27
N ARG A 368 14.85 20.92 -5.41
CA ARG A 368 16.24 20.43 -5.41
C ARG A 368 16.45 19.09 -6.06
N GLY A 369 15.41 18.62 -6.77
CA GLY A 369 15.48 17.40 -7.58
C GLY A 369 15.19 16.11 -6.83
N PHE A 370 14.58 16.16 -5.63
CA PHE A 370 14.16 14.98 -4.88
C PHE A 370 12.64 14.82 -4.95
N VAL A 371 12.16 13.71 -5.47
CA VAL A 371 10.72 13.41 -5.52
C VAL A 371 10.30 12.82 -4.17
N VAL A 372 9.59 13.60 -3.37
CA VAL A 372 8.92 13.18 -2.14
C VAL A 372 7.50 13.71 -2.14
N ARG A 373 6.61 13.17 -1.29
CA ARG A 373 5.20 13.59 -1.25
C ARG A 373 4.77 13.99 0.16
N SER A 374 4.10 15.13 0.26
CA SER A 374 3.37 15.50 1.46
C SER A 374 2.07 14.69 1.55
N ILE A 375 1.81 14.10 2.70
CA ILE A 375 0.59 13.35 3.00
C ILE A 375 -0.20 14.16 4.03
N MET A 376 -1.47 14.40 3.71
CA MET A 376 -2.36 15.28 4.45
C MET A 376 -3.68 14.54 4.78
N PRO A 377 -4.45 15.02 5.74
CA PRO A 377 -5.82 14.55 5.91
C PRO A 377 -6.67 14.67 4.61
N PRO A 378 -7.57 13.74 4.34
CA PRO A 378 -8.00 12.61 5.17
C PRO A 378 -7.16 11.33 4.99
N THR A 379 -6.05 11.36 4.24
CA THR A 379 -5.22 10.16 4.01
C THR A 379 -4.54 9.70 5.30
N VAL A 380 -4.22 10.62 6.18
CA VAL A 380 -3.71 10.40 7.55
C VAL A 380 -4.53 11.25 8.52
N PRO A 381 -4.60 10.90 9.81
CA PRO A 381 -5.27 11.71 10.81
C PRO A 381 -4.71 13.14 10.90
N ALA A 382 -5.55 14.09 11.31
CA ALA A 382 -5.11 15.45 11.60
C ALA A 382 -4.07 15.44 12.74
N GLY A 383 -2.99 16.22 12.57
CA GLY A 383 -1.85 16.23 13.49
C GLY A 383 -0.79 15.17 13.20
N SER A 384 -1.03 14.31 12.20
CA SER A 384 -0.09 13.27 11.73
C SER A 384 0.38 13.53 10.30
N GLU A 385 0.34 14.78 9.86
CA GLU A 385 0.79 15.20 8.54
C GLU A 385 2.30 14.96 8.39
N ARG A 386 2.71 14.52 7.20
CA ARG A 386 4.09 14.09 6.98
C ARG A 386 4.59 14.31 5.57
N VAL A 387 5.89 14.28 5.40
CA VAL A 387 6.52 13.93 4.14
C VAL A 387 6.79 12.44 4.15
N ARG A 388 6.18 11.71 3.22
CA ARG A 388 6.45 10.28 3.03
C ARG A 388 7.68 10.13 2.16
N VAL A 389 8.70 9.46 2.68
CA VAL A 389 9.93 9.12 1.97
C VAL A 389 9.97 7.61 1.77
N CYS A 390 10.15 7.19 0.52
CA CYS A 390 10.28 5.78 0.16
C CYS A 390 11.68 5.53 -0.42
N LEU A 391 12.34 4.53 0.11
CA LEU A 391 13.62 4.05 -0.41
C LEU A 391 13.43 2.98 -1.48
N HIS A 392 14.38 2.94 -2.39
CA HIS A 392 14.48 1.97 -3.46
C HIS A 392 15.87 1.33 -3.42
N ALA A 393 15.98 0.06 -3.79
CA ALA A 393 17.27 -0.65 -3.83
C ALA A 393 18.31 0.03 -4.74
N GLY A 394 17.85 0.81 -5.73
CA GLY A 394 18.71 1.58 -6.63
C GLY A 394 19.12 2.98 -6.09
N ASN A 395 18.66 3.40 -4.90
CA ASN A 395 19.17 4.63 -4.30
C ASN A 395 20.63 4.47 -3.83
N THR A 396 21.35 5.58 -3.70
CA THR A 396 22.72 5.60 -3.20
C THR A 396 22.82 6.34 -1.88
N ILE A 397 23.86 6.06 -1.12
CA ILE A 397 24.17 6.79 0.13
C ILE A 397 24.33 8.30 -0.13
N ASP A 398 25.00 8.70 -1.22
CA ASP A 398 25.10 10.11 -1.62
C ASP A 398 23.73 10.77 -1.83
N GLN A 399 22.80 10.06 -2.47
CA GLN A 399 21.43 10.56 -2.66
C GLN A 399 20.71 10.76 -1.32
N ILE A 400 20.89 9.83 -0.38
CA ILE A 400 20.33 9.92 0.98
C ILE A 400 20.94 11.11 1.70
N ASP A 401 22.27 11.26 1.71
CA ASP A 401 22.98 12.37 2.36
C ASP A 401 22.50 13.73 1.83
N ARG A 402 22.35 13.85 0.53
CA ARG A 402 21.84 15.07 -0.12
C ARG A 402 20.37 15.35 0.18
N LEU A 403 19.51 14.32 0.26
CA LEU A 403 18.12 14.49 0.68
C LEU A 403 18.04 15.01 2.10
N VAL A 404 18.75 14.38 3.04
CA VAL A 404 18.76 14.76 4.45
C VAL A 404 19.34 16.17 4.65
N ALA A 405 20.43 16.51 3.97
CA ALA A 405 20.97 17.86 3.97
C ALA A 405 19.97 18.90 3.44
N THR A 406 19.16 18.52 2.44
CA THR A 406 18.09 19.36 1.90
C THR A 406 16.99 19.59 2.92
N MET A 407 16.53 18.56 3.62
CA MET A 407 15.55 18.68 4.70
C MET A 407 16.07 19.54 5.84
N ARG A 408 17.33 19.34 6.23
CA ARG A 408 18.01 20.15 7.25
C ARG A 408 18.05 21.63 6.87
N SER A 409 18.41 21.95 5.62
CA SER A 409 18.47 23.34 5.13
C SER A 409 17.11 24.05 5.21
N TRP A 410 16.03 23.31 4.89
CA TRP A 410 14.68 23.81 5.04
C TRP A 410 14.34 24.11 6.51
N ALA A 411 14.60 23.18 7.42
CA ALA A 411 14.31 23.33 8.83
C ALA A 411 15.05 24.54 9.43
N ILE A 412 16.36 24.71 9.16
CA ILE A 412 17.16 25.86 9.60
C ILE A 412 16.56 27.18 9.09
N SER A 413 16.13 27.24 7.83
CA SER A 413 15.53 28.44 7.25
C SER A 413 14.24 28.86 7.97
N ARG A 414 13.44 27.88 8.43
CA ARG A 414 12.19 28.11 9.17
C ARG A 414 12.44 28.61 10.58
N VAL A 415 13.39 28.03 11.30
CA VAL A 415 13.80 28.48 12.63
C VAL A 415 14.30 29.94 12.59
N GLY A 416 15.12 30.29 11.59
CA GLY A 416 15.64 31.65 11.42
C GLY A 416 14.56 32.70 11.14
N THR A 417 13.59 32.39 10.32
CA THR A 417 12.44 33.29 10.00
C THR A 417 11.52 33.52 11.20
N MET A 418 11.27 32.52 12.03
CA MET A 418 10.45 32.65 13.23
C MET A 418 11.10 33.47 14.32
N SER A 419 12.41 33.33 14.51
CA SER A 419 13.19 34.14 15.48
C SER A 419 13.18 35.63 15.14
N THR A 420 13.13 35.98 13.85
CA THR A 420 13.02 37.38 13.40
C THR A 420 11.61 37.96 13.60
N HIS A 421 10.58 37.17 13.51
CA HIS A 421 9.19 37.62 13.80
C HIS A 421 8.95 37.88 15.30
N ILE A 422 9.47 36.99 16.16
CA ILE A 422 9.36 37.17 17.63
C ILE A 422 10.11 38.43 18.08
N ARG A 423 11.28 38.71 17.51
CA ARG A 423 12.04 39.93 17.83
C ARG A 423 11.40 41.22 17.30
N ARG A 424 10.58 41.16 16.25
CA ARG A 424 9.80 42.30 15.75
C ARG A 424 8.50 42.54 16.53
N GLY A 425 7.84 41.49 17.00
CA GLY A 425 6.64 41.59 17.83
C GLY A 425 6.91 42.03 19.28
N ALA A 426 8.16 41.86 19.80
CA ALA A 426 8.58 42.32 21.11
C ALA A 426 9.09 43.78 21.14
N ARG A 427 9.01 44.48 19.99
CA ARG A 427 9.41 45.91 19.86
C ARG A 427 8.26 46.85 19.50
N LEU A 428 7.02 46.34 19.55
CA LEU A 428 5.78 47.11 19.49
C LEU A 428 5.02 47.00 20.84
#